data_7ae8d38dc511df3c4b566160e502cd72
#
_entry.id   7ae8d38dc511df3c4b566160e502cd72
#
_cell.length_a   1.000
_cell.length_b   1.000
_cell.length_c   1.000
_cell.angle_alpha   90.00
_cell.angle_beta   90.00
_cell.angle_gamma   90.00
#
_symmetry.space_group_name_H-M   'P 1'
#
loop_
_entity.id
_entity.type
_entity.pdbx_description
1 polymer ?
#
loop_
_entity_poly.entity_id
_entity_poly.type
_entity_poly.pdbx_seq_one_letter_code
_entity_poly.pdbx_strand_id
1 'polypeptide(L)'
;MSSEALLAIQHRLNPYSHQHLTEDKISFYRKCLSADLPTPRILAIFGEGTYRYPDLKAIRSPGEFVSAASGHAGVVFKPVDGTHGHGVLVLSVEEDRFREHNGRSLDAAELIAHSQRCGAGTWLLQERLNPHAELARLSGHPLIQTVRLVTYIAPAGGVSLLWAWLRIVGGRTSVDNFAFGGNGNLVGSIDVSRGTLDHTLAIAPHGFGLVRKAQHPSTGVAFDGFAVPGFRAACEIVKRAAAAFLPLRTIGWDVAITDHGVSLIEGNVTWDPLPTYLDMAEIVRGLD
;
A
#
# COMPACT_ATOMS: atom_id res chain seq x y z
N MET A 1 16.29 -17.96 -7.94
CA MET A 1 17.05 -17.09 -7.01
C MET A 1 16.45 -17.24 -5.62
N SER A 2 17.27 -17.30 -4.58
CA SER A 2 16.77 -17.35 -3.19
C SER A 2 16.32 -15.96 -2.72
N SER A 3 15.44 -15.91 -1.71
CA SER A 3 15.03 -14.66 -1.07
C SER A 3 16.23 -13.88 -0.49
N GLU A 4 17.22 -14.59 0.04
CA GLU A 4 18.46 -13.99 0.56
C GLU A 4 19.29 -13.29 -0.54
N ALA A 5 19.39 -13.90 -1.74
CA ALA A 5 20.10 -13.30 -2.85
C ALA A 5 19.40 -12.03 -3.34
N LEU A 6 18.06 -12.03 -3.39
CA LEU A 6 17.29 -10.84 -3.73
C LEU A 6 17.48 -9.73 -2.69
N LEU A 7 17.39 -10.07 -1.42
CA LEU A 7 17.59 -9.11 -0.32
C LEU A 7 18.99 -8.48 -0.37
N ALA A 8 20.03 -9.27 -0.64
CA ALA A 8 21.38 -8.76 -0.80
C ALA A 8 21.51 -7.73 -1.95
N ILE A 9 20.83 -7.98 -3.07
CA ILE A 9 20.79 -7.04 -4.19
C ILE A 9 20.04 -5.76 -3.81
N GLN A 10 18.90 -5.87 -3.15
CA GLN A 10 18.12 -4.72 -2.70
C GLN A 10 18.92 -3.84 -1.72
N HIS A 11 19.65 -4.44 -0.78
CA HIS A 11 20.52 -3.70 0.15
C HIS A 11 21.70 -3.03 -0.57
N ARG A 12 22.28 -3.66 -1.61
CA ARG A 12 23.32 -3.04 -2.42
C ARG A 12 22.81 -1.82 -3.18
N LEU A 13 21.57 -1.90 -3.70
CA LEU A 13 20.93 -0.84 -4.49
C LEU A 13 20.34 0.28 -3.63
N ASN A 14 20.02 0.00 -2.38
CA ASN A 14 19.36 0.92 -1.47
C ASN A 14 20.22 1.15 -0.22
N PRO A 15 21.02 2.24 -0.15
CA PRO A 15 21.84 2.53 0.99
C PRO A 15 21.05 2.60 2.31
N TYR A 16 21.48 1.89 3.33
CA TYR A 16 20.79 1.78 4.63
C TYR A 16 20.47 3.16 5.24
N SER A 17 21.40 4.12 5.12
CA SER A 17 21.21 5.49 5.62
C SER A 17 20.01 6.24 5.04
N HIS A 18 19.43 5.77 3.92
CA HIS A 18 18.31 6.41 3.24
C HIS A 18 17.01 5.57 3.27
N GLN A 19 17.05 4.36 3.82
CA GLN A 19 15.86 3.48 3.87
C GLN A 19 14.72 4.09 4.69
N HIS A 20 15.03 4.95 5.67
CA HIS A 20 14.02 5.69 6.43
C HIS A 20 13.06 6.52 5.55
N LEU A 21 13.47 6.88 4.33
CA LEU A 21 12.60 7.61 3.39
C LEU A 21 11.37 6.80 2.95
N THR A 22 11.41 5.49 3.11
CA THR A 22 10.29 4.59 2.78
C THR A 22 9.75 3.85 3.99
N GLU A 23 10.60 3.50 4.96
CA GLU A 23 10.22 2.73 6.14
C GLU A 23 9.45 3.56 7.18
N ASP A 24 9.78 4.85 7.31
CA ASP A 24 9.04 5.80 8.13
C ASP A 24 7.98 6.53 7.28
N LYS A 25 6.69 6.28 7.57
CA LYS A 25 5.58 6.80 6.78
C LYS A 25 5.46 8.34 6.80
N ILE A 26 5.98 8.99 7.85
CA ILE A 26 6.01 10.46 7.92
C ILE A 26 7.15 11.00 7.03
N SER A 27 8.32 10.35 7.07
CA SER A 27 9.44 10.68 6.17
C SER A 27 9.05 10.49 4.70
N PHE A 28 8.35 9.39 4.39
CA PHE A 28 7.78 9.14 3.06
C PHE A 28 6.82 10.24 2.63
N TYR A 29 5.86 10.58 3.49
CA TYR A 29 4.89 11.64 3.24
C TYR A 29 5.56 12.98 2.95
N ARG A 30 6.50 13.41 3.79
CA ARG A 30 7.25 14.66 3.61
C ARG A 30 8.03 14.66 2.30
N LYS A 31 8.67 13.51 1.97
CA LYS A 31 9.41 13.37 0.71
C LYS A 31 8.48 13.47 -0.49
N CYS A 32 7.30 12.87 -0.43
CA CYS A 32 6.28 13.02 -1.48
C CYS A 32 5.86 14.49 -1.63
N LEU A 33 5.53 15.18 -0.53
CA LEU A 33 5.15 16.59 -0.59
C LEU A 33 6.24 17.48 -1.19
N SER A 34 7.50 17.27 -0.78
CA SER A 34 8.64 18.06 -1.27
C SER A 34 8.91 17.85 -2.77
N ALA A 35 8.44 16.74 -3.33
CA ALA A 35 8.60 16.39 -4.74
C ALA A 35 7.31 16.57 -5.57
N ASP A 36 6.30 17.21 -5.00
CA ASP A 36 4.97 17.39 -5.63
C ASP A 36 4.38 16.06 -6.14
N LEU A 37 4.43 15.03 -5.26
CA LEU A 37 3.89 13.71 -5.53
C LEU A 37 2.60 13.51 -4.72
N PRO A 38 1.51 13.02 -5.35
CA PRO A 38 0.25 12.80 -4.65
C PRO A 38 0.38 11.66 -3.62
N THR A 39 0.00 11.96 -2.39
CA THR A 39 -0.03 11.02 -1.26
C THR A 39 -1.18 11.39 -0.34
N PRO A 40 -1.84 10.45 0.34
CA PRO A 40 -2.94 10.75 1.24
C PRO A 40 -2.46 11.66 2.38
N ARG A 41 -3.26 12.67 2.72
CA ARG A 41 -2.91 13.67 3.71
C ARG A 41 -2.87 13.08 5.12
N ILE A 42 -1.79 13.32 5.85
CA ILE A 42 -1.73 13.06 7.30
C ILE A 42 -2.51 14.17 8.01
N LEU A 43 -3.52 13.77 8.77
CA LEU A 43 -4.41 14.69 9.50
C LEU A 43 -3.86 15.01 10.88
N ALA A 44 -3.30 14.00 11.54
CA ALA A 44 -2.71 14.13 12.88
C ALA A 44 -1.84 12.90 13.20
N ILE A 45 -1.09 12.99 14.29
CA ILE A 45 -0.27 11.92 14.86
C ILE A 45 -0.63 11.69 16.32
N PHE A 46 -0.41 10.48 16.81
CA PHE A 46 -0.69 10.06 18.19
C PHE A 46 0.42 9.19 18.75
N GLY A 47 0.62 9.22 20.07
CA GLY A 47 1.48 8.29 20.79
C GLY A 47 2.85 8.87 21.18
N GLU A 48 3.71 7.97 21.64
CA GLU A 48 5.09 8.32 22.04
C GLU A 48 5.90 8.72 20.81
N GLY A 49 6.78 9.70 20.95
CA GLY A 49 7.62 10.15 19.83
C GLY A 49 6.99 11.21 18.92
N THR A 50 5.75 11.67 19.18
CA THR A 50 5.15 12.80 18.45
C THR A 50 6.01 14.07 18.47
N TYR A 51 6.83 14.25 19.50
CA TYR A 51 7.81 15.35 19.59
C TYR A 51 8.85 15.38 18.46
N ARG A 52 9.04 14.24 17.76
CA ARG A 52 9.94 14.14 16.59
C ARG A 52 9.36 14.81 15.34
N TYR A 53 8.07 15.12 15.38
CA TYR A 53 7.31 15.64 14.23
C TYR A 53 6.53 16.91 14.64
N PRO A 54 7.25 18.01 15.04
CA PRO A 54 6.61 19.20 15.62
C PRO A 54 5.74 19.98 14.63
N ASP A 55 5.88 19.72 13.34
CA ASP A 55 5.08 20.29 12.24
C ASP A 55 3.73 19.60 12.03
N LEU A 56 3.51 18.44 12.67
CA LEU A 56 2.27 17.69 12.58
C LEU A 56 1.39 17.90 13.82
N LYS A 57 0.07 17.94 13.62
CA LYS A 57 -0.90 18.05 14.72
C LYS A 57 -0.83 16.79 15.60
N ALA A 58 -0.43 16.93 16.84
CA ALA A 58 -0.45 15.83 17.81
C ALA A 58 -1.84 15.70 18.45
N ILE A 59 -2.34 14.47 18.57
CA ILE A 59 -3.55 14.10 19.30
C ILE A 59 -3.14 13.72 20.73
N ARG A 60 -3.79 14.32 21.75
CA ARG A 60 -3.53 14.08 23.16
C ARG A 60 -4.76 13.60 23.94
N SER A 61 -5.93 13.67 23.31
CA SER A 61 -7.20 13.26 23.92
C SER A 61 -8.16 12.67 22.90
N PRO A 62 -9.18 11.90 23.34
CA PRO A 62 -10.26 11.42 22.45
C PRO A 62 -10.98 12.55 21.71
N GLY A 63 -11.22 13.70 22.37
CA GLY A 63 -11.85 14.85 21.72
C GLY A 63 -11.01 15.45 20.60
N GLU A 64 -9.67 15.49 20.76
CA GLU A 64 -8.77 15.93 19.70
C GLU A 64 -8.72 14.93 18.52
N PHE A 65 -8.89 13.62 18.79
CA PHE A 65 -9.00 12.60 17.77
C PHE A 65 -10.24 12.83 16.91
N VAL A 66 -11.41 12.99 17.54
CA VAL A 66 -12.69 13.32 16.85
C VAL A 66 -12.53 14.61 16.04
N SER A 67 -11.97 15.66 16.66
CA SER A 67 -11.73 16.93 15.95
C SER A 67 -10.79 16.79 14.74
N ALA A 68 -9.78 15.92 14.80
CA ALA A 68 -8.87 15.70 13.69
C ALA A 68 -9.53 14.90 12.54
N ALA A 69 -10.48 14.03 12.86
CA ALA A 69 -11.23 13.23 11.88
C ALA A 69 -12.45 13.99 11.30
N SER A 70 -12.90 15.05 11.96
CA SER A 70 -14.10 15.81 11.58
C SER A 70 -13.99 16.36 10.15
N GLY A 71 -15.08 16.29 9.41
CA GLY A 71 -15.16 16.74 8.01
C GLY A 71 -14.61 15.72 6.99
N HIS A 72 -14.14 14.56 7.45
CA HIS A 72 -13.72 13.45 6.60
C HIS A 72 -14.75 12.33 6.59
N ALA A 73 -15.09 11.79 5.40
CA ALA A 73 -15.99 10.62 5.29
C ALA A 73 -15.34 9.34 5.84
N GLY A 74 -14.04 9.31 5.94
CA GLY A 74 -13.30 8.21 6.52
C GLY A 74 -11.83 8.53 6.76
N VAL A 75 -11.21 7.73 7.62
CA VAL A 75 -9.81 7.86 8.01
C VAL A 75 -9.13 6.51 8.07
N VAL A 76 -7.81 6.53 7.97
CA VAL A 76 -6.94 5.37 8.23
C VAL A 76 -6.10 5.68 9.46
N PHE A 77 -6.15 4.81 10.47
CA PHE A 77 -5.35 4.91 11.68
C PHE A 77 -4.33 3.78 11.70
N LYS A 78 -3.03 4.10 11.69
CA LYS A 78 -1.96 3.10 11.49
C LYS A 78 -0.66 3.51 12.17
N PRO A 79 0.22 2.53 12.54
CA PRO A 79 1.55 2.84 13.06
C PRO A 79 2.44 3.47 11.99
N VAL A 80 3.33 4.37 12.39
CA VAL A 80 4.28 5.06 11.51
C VAL A 80 5.27 4.07 10.89
N ASP A 81 5.79 3.15 11.68
CA ASP A 81 6.84 2.18 11.34
C ASP A 81 6.34 0.73 11.21
N GLY A 82 5.03 0.52 11.17
CA GLY A 82 4.42 -0.81 11.01
C GLY A 82 4.55 -1.37 9.59
N THR A 83 4.67 -2.71 9.50
CA THR A 83 4.75 -3.47 8.25
C THR A 83 3.55 -4.41 8.07
N HIS A 84 3.31 -4.90 6.85
CA HIS A 84 2.30 -5.92 6.53
C HIS A 84 0.84 -5.58 6.93
N GLY A 85 0.53 -4.30 7.16
CA GLY A 85 -0.81 -3.88 7.56
C GLY A 85 -1.17 -4.21 9.03
N HIS A 86 -0.20 -4.59 9.86
CA HIS A 86 -0.44 -4.89 11.26
C HIS A 86 -0.93 -3.64 12.01
N GLY A 87 -2.04 -3.78 12.74
CA GLY A 87 -2.64 -2.70 13.52
C GLY A 87 -3.41 -1.65 12.70
N VAL A 88 -3.41 -1.72 11.37
CA VAL A 88 -4.09 -0.75 10.50
C VAL A 88 -5.61 -0.86 10.67
N LEU A 89 -6.26 0.26 10.92
CA LEU A 89 -7.70 0.41 10.93
C LEU A 89 -8.13 1.34 9.80
N VAL A 90 -9.06 0.86 8.95
CA VAL A 90 -9.72 1.63 7.90
C VAL A 90 -11.14 1.90 8.34
N LEU A 91 -11.48 3.16 8.54
CA LEU A 91 -12.65 3.59 9.28
C LEU A 91 -13.52 4.54 8.46
N SER A 92 -14.83 4.39 8.53
CA SER A 92 -15.79 5.44 8.19
C SER A 92 -16.00 6.32 9.41
N VAL A 93 -16.21 7.62 9.22
CA VAL A 93 -16.45 8.60 10.30
C VAL A 93 -17.96 8.89 10.32
N GLU A 94 -18.59 8.66 11.45
CA GLU A 94 -20.01 8.90 11.69
C GLU A 94 -20.12 9.76 12.98
N GLU A 95 -20.12 11.09 12.84
CA GLU A 95 -20.06 12.05 13.94
C GLU A 95 -18.85 11.82 14.86
N ASP A 96 -19.04 11.26 16.05
CA ASP A 96 -17.99 10.92 17.03
C ASP A 96 -17.65 9.43 17.07
N ARG A 97 -18.25 8.63 16.16
CA ARG A 97 -18.03 7.19 16.02
C ARG A 97 -17.22 6.84 14.78
N PHE A 98 -16.51 5.76 14.88
CA PHE A 98 -15.64 5.23 13.82
C PHE A 98 -16.04 3.80 13.51
N ARG A 99 -16.43 3.52 12.26
CA ARG A 99 -16.93 2.21 11.87
C ARG A 99 -15.95 1.49 10.95
N GLU A 100 -15.55 0.29 11.33
CA GLU A 100 -14.85 -0.64 10.45
C GLU A 100 -15.79 -1.23 9.39
N HIS A 101 -15.24 -1.72 8.29
CA HIS A 101 -16.03 -2.36 7.23
C HIS A 101 -16.82 -3.59 7.70
N ASN A 102 -16.33 -4.32 8.70
CA ASN A 102 -17.02 -5.48 9.30
C ASN A 102 -18.23 -5.09 10.16
N GLY A 103 -18.53 -3.79 10.26
CA GLY A 103 -19.65 -3.24 11.03
C GLY A 103 -19.33 -2.89 12.49
N ARG A 104 -18.10 -3.19 12.96
CA ARG A 104 -17.68 -2.82 14.32
C ARG A 104 -17.60 -1.30 14.44
N SER A 105 -18.29 -0.73 15.43
CA SER A 105 -18.24 0.70 15.75
C SER A 105 -17.37 0.94 16.98
N LEU A 106 -16.45 1.90 16.86
CA LEU A 106 -15.48 2.27 17.89
C LEU A 106 -15.61 3.75 18.21
N ASP A 107 -15.33 4.12 19.46
CA ASP A 107 -15.10 5.53 19.82
C ASP A 107 -13.60 5.86 19.80
N ALA A 108 -13.27 7.14 19.98
CA ALA A 108 -11.88 7.59 19.94
C ALA A 108 -11.03 7.01 21.08
N ALA A 109 -11.62 6.72 22.26
CA ALA A 109 -10.89 6.11 23.38
C ALA A 109 -10.52 4.65 23.06
N GLU A 110 -11.45 3.91 22.42
CA GLU A 110 -11.20 2.53 21.95
C GLU A 110 -10.11 2.48 20.87
N LEU A 111 -10.03 3.49 19.97
CA LEU A 111 -8.97 3.61 18.97
C LEU A 111 -7.60 3.88 19.62
N ILE A 112 -7.56 4.78 20.60
CA ILE A 112 -6.35 5.02 21.39
C ILE A 112 -5.93 3.75 22.13
N ALA A 113 -6.86 3.05 22.78
CA ALA A 113 -6.56 1.77 23.44
C ALA A 113 -6.12 0.69 22.45
N HIS A 114 -6.61 0.69 21.20
CA HIS A 114 -6.15 -0.19 20.14
C HIS A 114 -4.66 0.05 19.84
N SER A 115 -4.26 1.30 19.65
CA SER A 115 -2.86 1.62 19.37
C SER A 115 -1.91 1.17 20.50
N GLN A 116 -2.33 1.35 21.75
CA GLN A 116 -1.55 0.91 22.92
C GLN A 116 -1.38 -0.60 22.99
N ARG A 117 -2.41 -1.37 22.60
CA ARG A 117 -2.35 -2.85 22.55
C ARG A 117 -1.46 -3.37 21.41
N CYS A 118 -1.39 -2.64 20.30
CA CYS A 118 -0.53 -3.03 19.18
C CYS A 118 0.96 -2.70 19.39
N GLY A 119 1.30 -2.00 20.46
CA GLY A 119 2.67 -1.65 20.85
C GLY A 119 2.87 -0.15 20.98
N ALA A 120 3.89 0.22 21.78
CA ALA A 120 4.32 1.61 21.93
C ALA A 120 4.88 2.13 20.61
N GLY A 121 4.67 3.41 20.31
CA GLY A 121 5.18 4.04 19.10
C GLY A 121 4.32 5.22 18.66
N THR A 122 4.70 5.78 17.51
CA THR A 122 3.94 6.87 16.90
C THR A 122 2.95 6.29 15.89
N TRP A 123 1.72 6.77 15.97
CA TRP A 123 0.63 6.44 15.06
C TRP A 123 0.24 7.65 14.25
N LEU A 124 -0.25 7.44 13.06
CA LEU A 124 -0.80 8.51 12.23
C LEU A 124 -2.28 8.27 11.93
N LEU A 125 -3.01 9.38 11.90
CA LEU A 125 -4.36 9.47 11.38
C LEU A 125 -4.26 10.11 9.99
N GLN A 126 -4.71 9.39 8.97
CA GLN A 126 -4.59 9.77 7.56
C GLN A 126 -5.97 9.80 6.91
N GLU A 127 -6.18 10.64 5.93
CA GLU A 127 -7.41 10.60 5.14
C GLU A 127 -7.55 9.23 4.44
N ARG A 128 -8.79 8.73 4.39
CA ARG A 128 -9.12 7.52 3.64
C ARG A 128 -9.41 7.87 2.19
N LEU A 129 -8.74 7.20 1.28
CA LEU A 129 -9.07 7.24 -0.14
C LEU A 129 -10.19 6.24 -0.46
N ASN A 130 -11.00 6.56 -1.46
CA ASN A 130 -11.97 5.64 -2.03
C ASN A 130 -11.38 5.01 -3.32
N PRO A 131 -11.62 3.72 -3.56
CA PRO A 131 -11.13 3.06 -4.76
C PRO A 131 -11.84 3.61 -6.01
N HIS A 132 -11.19 3.52 -7.16
CA HIS A 132 -11.82 3.73 -8.45
C HIS A 132 -13.03 2.79 -8.61
N ALA A 133 -14.12 3.29 -9.18
CA ALA A 133 -15.39 2.55 -9.31
C ALA A 133 -15.21 1.17 -9.96
N GLU A 134 -14.35 1.05 -10.98
CA GLU A 134 -14.07 -0.22 -11.64
C GLU A 134 -13.33 -1.22 -10.73
N LEU A 135 -12.42 -0.77 -9.85
CA LEU A 135 -11.76 -1.65 -8.87
C LEU A 135 -12.73 -2.08 -7.77
N ALA A 136 -13.60 -1.17 -7.33
CA ALA A 136 -14.69 -1.52 -6.41
C ALA A 136 -15.65 -2.54 -7.05
N ARG A 137 -15.99 -2.40 -8.33
CA ARG A 137 -16.80 -3.36 -9.08
C ARG A 137 -16.11 -4.72 -9.22
N LEU A 138 -14.81 -4.72 -9.49
CA LEU A 138 -14.01 -5.94 -9.61
C LEU A 138 -14.10 -6.81 -8.35
N SER A 139 -13.89 -6.22 -7.20
CA SER A 139 -13.84 -6.94 -5.92
C SER A 139 -15.19 -7.01 -5.18
N GLY A 140 -16.13 -6.12 -5.51
CA GLY A 140 -17.35 -5.90 -4.71
C GLY A 140 -17.06 -5.23 -3.36
N HIS A 141 -15.91 -4.52 -3.21
CA HIS A 141 -15.42 -4.04 -1.94
C HIS A 141 -15.10 -2.53 -1.98
N PRO A 142 -15.45 -1.75 -0.92
CA PRO A 142 -15.20 -0.31 -0.88
C PRO A 142 -13.79 0.06 -0.38
N LEU A 143 -12.92 -0.91 -0.16
CA LEU A 143 -11.54 -0.65 0.26
C LEU A 143 -10.64 -0.38 -0.94
N ILE A 144 -9.62 0.45 -0.72
CA ILE A 144 -8.55 0.64 -1.69
C ILE A 144 -7.90 -0.71 -2.01
N GLN A 145 -7.66 -0.91 -3.28
CA GLN A 145 -6.88 -2.00 -3.84
C GLN A 145 -5.68 -1.37 -4.53
N THR A 146 -4.49 -1.66 -4.02
CA THR A 146 -3.26 -1.02 -4.49
C THR A 146 -2.66 -1.77 -5.67
N VAL A 147 -2.11 -1.02 -6.61
CA VAL A 147 -1.17 -1.55 -7.59
C VAL A 147 0.23 -1.48 -7.00
N ARG A 148 0.90 -2.63 -6.84
CA ARG A 148 2.33 -2.69 -6.55
C ARG A 148 3.09 -2.53 -7.87
N LEU A 149 3.92 -1.50 -7.97
CA LEU A 149 4.83 -1.26 -9.09
C LEU A 149 6.27 -1.28 -8.57
N VAL A 150 7.14 -2.02 -9.21
CA VAL A 150 8.55 -2.06 -8.82
C VAL A 150 9.38 -1.33 -9.86
N THR A 151 10.15 -0.34 -9.38
CA THR A 151 11.04 0.46 -10.22
C THR A 151 12.50 0.12 -9.97
N TYR A 152 13.32 0.35 -10.98
CA TYR A 152 14.77 0.30 -10.91
C TYR A 152 15.39 1.47 -11.65
N ILE A 153 16.43 2.06 -11.06
CA ILE A 153 17.24 3.10 -11.69
C ILE A 153 18.63 2.53 -12.01
N ALA A 154 18.97 2.48 -13.29
CA ALA A 154 20.27 2.01 -13.74
C ALA A 154 21.40 2.99 -13.35
N PRO A 155 22.67 2.54 -13.26
CA PRO A 155 23.80 3.44 -12.99
C PRO A 155 23.96 4.59 -13.97
N ALA A 156 23.61 4.37 -15.22
CA ALA A 156 23.61 5.39 -16.27
C ALA A 156 22.42 6.36 -16.24
N GLY A 157 21.54 6.22 -15.26
CA GLY A 157 20.25 6.92 -15.18
C GLY A 157 19.16 6.16 -15.94
N GLY A 158 17.96 6.73 -15.95
CA GLY A 158 16.78 6.09 -16.54
C GLY A 158 16.05 5.19 -15.54
N VAL A 159 14.71 5.34 -15.49
CA VAL A 159 13.83 4.58 -14.62
C VAL A 159 13.13 3.50 -15.41
N SER A 160 13.31 2.25 -15.02
CA SER A 160 12.61 1.08 -15.57
C SER A 160 11.54 0.60 -14.60
N LEU A 161 10.42 0.11 -15.13
CA LEU A 161 9.43 -0.68 -14.41
C LEU A 161 9.80 -2.15 -14.59
N LEU A 162 10.03 -2.85 -13.49
CA LEU A 162 10.40 -4.26 -13.51
C LEU A 162 9.18 -5.15 -13.67
N TRP A 163 8.14 -4.89 -12.88
CA TRP A 163 6.83 -5.57 -12.95
C TRP A 163 5.76 -4.79 -12.19
N ALA A 164 4.52 -5.23 -12.36
CA ALA A 164 3.37 -4.71 -11.64
C ALA A 164 2.37 -5.81 -11.30
N TRP A 165 1.67 -5.65 -10.19
CA TRP A 165 0.51 -6.47 -9.85
C TRP A 165 -0.54 -5.67 -9.10
N LEU A 166 -1.79 -6.13 -9.20
CA LEU A 166 -2.93 -5.61 -8.46
C LEU A 166 -3.19 -6.50 -7.23
N ARG A 167 -3.25 -5.91 -6.05
CA ARG A 167 -3.81 -6.55 -4.86
C ARG A 167 -5.32 -6.46 -4.93
N ILE A 168 -6.00 -7.60 -4.83
CA ILE A 168 -7.45 -7.68 -5.00
C ILE A 168 -8.06 -8.19 -3.71
N VAL A 169 -8.98 -7.43 -3.14
CA VAL A 169 -9.71 -7.83 -1.93
C VAL A 169 -10.68 -8.95 -2.30
N GLY A 170 -10.48 -10.14 -1.73
CA GLY A 170 -11.33 -11.31 -1.98
C GLY A 170 -11.92 -11.90 -0.71
N GLY A 171 -11.43 -11.49 0.46
CA GLY A 171 -11.81 -12.00 1.78
C GLY A 171 -12.50 -10.95 2.67
N ARG A 172 -12.74 -11.33 3.92
CA ARG A 172 -13.26 -10.44 4.98
C ARG A 172 -12.11 -9.72 5.69
N THR A 173 -11.34 -8.93 4.96
CA THR A 173 -10.18 -8.21 5.48
C THR A 173 -10.42 -6.71 5.42
N SER A 174 -9.72 -5.96 6.28
CA SER A 174 -9.73 -4.49 6.28
C SER A 174 -8.61 -3.89 5.43
N VAL A 175 -7.72 -4.73 4.87
CA VAL A 175 -6.58 -4.31 4.04
C VAL A 175 -6.43 -5.20 2.82
N ASP A 176 -5.82 -4.71 1.76
CA ASP A 176 -5.61 -5.42 0.50
C ASP A 176 -4.36 -6.32 0.47
N ASN A 177 -3.58 -6.35 1.54
CA ASN A 177 -2.37 -7.18 1.61
C ASN A 177 -2.69 -8.64 1.26
N PHE A 178 -1.89 -9.24 0.38
CA PHE A 178 -2.12 -10.60 -0.11
C PHE A 178 -1.89 -11.67 0.98
N ALA A 179 -0.91 -11.45 1.87
CA ALA A 179 -0.57 -12.39 2.96
C ALA A 179 -0.53 -13.87 2.51
N PHE A 180 0.05 -14.13 1.33
CA PHE A 180 0.04 -15.45 0.66
C PHE A 180 -1.37 -16.05 0.48
N GLY A 181 -2.40 -15.22 0.44
CA GLY A 181 -3.80 -15.62 0.28
C GLY A 181 -4.47 -16.13 1.56
N GLY A 182 -3.76 -16.18 2.70
CA GLY A 182 -4.30 -16.68 3.97
C GLY A 182 -5.49 -15.87 4.53
N ASN A 183 -5.63 -14.63 4.09
CA ASN A 183 -6.76 -13.75 4.39
C ASN A 183 -7.88 -13.75 3.33
N GLY A 184 -7.75 -14.58 2.28
CA GLY A 184 -8.70 -14.69 1.18
C GLY A 184 -8.50 -13.67 0.06
N ASN A 185 -7.53 -12.76 0.17
CA ASN A 185 -7.19 -11.82 -0.89
C ASN A 185 -6.50 -12.53 -2.07
N LEU A 186 -6.55 -11.87 -3.22
CA LEU A 186 -5.95 -12.35 -4.46
C LEU A 186 -4.88 -11.38 -4.93
N VAL A 187 -4.06 -11.83 -5.87
CA VAL A 187 -3.07 -11.01 -6.54
C VAL A 187 -3.12 -11.26 -8.04
N GLY A 188 -3.27 -10.19 -8.81
CA GLY A 188 -3.30 -10.24 -10.27
C GLY A 188 -2.03 -9.66 -10.87
N SER A 189 -1.31 -10.42 -11.69
CA SER A 189 -0.22 -9.91 -12.51
C SER A 189 -0.75 -8.95 -13.55
N ILE A 190 -0.02 -7.86 -13.79
CA ILE A 190 -0.39 -6.85 -14.79
C ILE A 190 0.63 -6.90 -15.93
N ASP A 191 0.16 -7.04 -17.15
CA ASP A 191 0.97 -6.75 -18.34
C ASP A 191 1.31 -5.26 -18.35
N VAL A 192 2.57 -4.93 -18.07
CA VAL A 192 3.02 -3.53 -17.95
C VAL A 192 2.84 -2.75 -19.25
N SER A 193 2.88 -3.42 -20.40
CA SER A 193 2.74 -2.77 -21.70
C SER A 193 1.29 -2.38 -22.03
N ARG A 194 0.34 -3.20 -21.59
CA ARG A 194 -1.09 -3.05 -21.86
C ARG A 194 -1.87 -2.45 -20.71
N GLY A 195 -1.41 -2.63 -19.46
CA GLY A 195 -2.14 -2.24 -18.26
C GLY A 195 -3.34 -3.14 -17.98
N THR A 196 -3.29 -4.40 -18.41
CA THR A 196 -4.37 -5.38 -18.20
C THR A 196 -3.91 -6.50 -17.28
N LEU A 197 -4.85 -7.09 -16.53
CA LEU A 197 -4.57 -8.33 -15.79
C LEU A 197 -4.29 -9.46 -16.78
N ASP A 198 -3.22 -10.19 -16.54
CA ASP A 198 -2.81 -11.39 -17.28
C ASP A 198 -3.29 -12.65 -16.56
N HIS A 199 -2.91 -12.81 -15.30
CA HIS A 199 -3.37 -13.93 -14.47
C HIS A 199 -3.51 -13.51 -13.02
N THR A 200 -4.47 -14.12 -12.35
CA THR A 200 -4.74 -13.85 -10.93
C THR A 200 -4.62 -15.12 -10.11
N LEU A 201 -3.96 -15.01 -8.96
CA LEU A 201 -3.67 -16.10 -8.05
C LEU A 201 -4.43 -15.91 -6.72
N ALA A 202 -4.86 -17.03 -6.16
CA ALA A 202 -5.41 -17.14 -4.83
C ALA A 202 -4.78 -18.34 -4.11
N ILE A 203 -4.93 -18.43 -2.79
CA ILE A 203 -4.56 -19.65 -2.07
C ILE A 203 -5.39 -20.84 -2.57
N ALA A 204 -4.77 -22.00 -2.67
CA ALA A 204 -5.47 -23.24 -3.01
C ALA A 204 -6.50 -23.62 -1.93
N PRO A 205 -7.61 -24.29 -2.28
CA PRO A 205 -8.68 -24.61 -1.32
C PRO A 205 -8.24 -25.38 -0.08
N HIS A 206 -7.16 -26.17 -0.19
CA HIS A 206 -6.59 -26.92 0.94
C HIS A 206 -5.56 -26.13 1.76
N GLY A 207 -5.38 -24.81 1.47
CA GLY A 207 -4.51 -23.91 2.24
C GLY A 207 -3.02 -23.94 1.87
N PHE A 208 -2.60 -24.79 0.92
CA PHE A 208 -1.21 -24.88 0.48
C PHE A 208 -1.04 -24.57 -1.01
N GLY A 209 -0.08 -23.70 -1.34
CA GLY A 209 0.21 -23.29 -2.70
C GLY A 209 -0.83 -22.31 -3.25
N LEU A 210 -0.60 -21.88 -4.48
CA LEU A 210 -1.42 -20.92 -5.18
C LEU A 210 -2.09 -21.56 -6.39
N VAL A 211 -3.31 -21.12 -6.69
CA VAL A 211 -4.08 -21.57 -7.85
C VAL A 211 -4.53 -20.36 -8.67
N ARG A 212 -4.54 -20.52 -9.98
CA ARG A 212 -5.05 -19.52 -10.91
C ARG A 212 -6.57 -19.42 -10.79
N LYS A 213 -7.09 -18.20 -10.80
CA LYS A 213 -8.52 -17.88 -10.82
C LYS A 213 -8.84 -17.13 -12.11
N ALA A 214 -9.91 -17.56 -12.78
CA ALA A 214 -10.39 -16.89 -14.00
C ALA A 214 -11.26 -15.67 -13.70
N GLN A 215 -11.93 -15.66 -12.54
CA GLN A 215 -12.86 -14.61 -12.12
C GLN A 215 -12.85 -14.42 -10.61
N HIS A 216 -13.31 -13.26 -10.17
CA HIS A 216 -13.42 -12.94 -8.75
C HIS A 216 -14.49 -13.83 -8.08
N PRO A 217 -14.18 -14.47 -6.94
CA PRO A 217 -15.06 -15.49 -6.33
C PRO A 217 -16.42 -14.96 -5.89
N SER A 218 -16.52 -13.68 -5.52
CA SER A 218 -17.77 -13.08 -5.03
C SER A 218 -18.53 -12.32 -6.11
N THR A 219 -17.84 -11.65 -7.03
CA THR A 219 -18.50 -10.79 -8.05
C THR A 219 -18.67 -11.48 -9.39
N GLY A 220 -17.91 -12.55 -9.67
CA GLY A 220 -17.89 -13.19 -10.99
C GLY A 220 -17.19 -12.37 -12.08
N VAL A 221 -16.61 -11.21 -11.78
CA VAL A 221 -15.91 -10.39 -12.76
C VAL A 221 -14.66 -11.14 -13.25
N ALA A 222 -14.54 -11.29 -14.57
CA ALA A 222 -13.39 -11.94 -15.20
C ALA A 222 -12.11 -11.13 -14.99
N PHE A 223 -10.99 -11.81 -14.74
CA PHE A 223 -9.69 -11.19 -14.55
C PHE A 223 -8.94 -11.00 -15.86
N ASP A 224 -8.95 -12.01 -16.72
CA ASP A 224 -8.20 -11.97 -17.97
C ASP A 224 -8.61 -10.80 -18.85
N GLY A 225 -7.64 -9.98 -19.23
CA GLY A 225 -7.88 -8.77 -20.01
C GLY A 225 -8.56 -7.63 -19.26
N PHE A 226 -8.81 -7.73 -17.95
CA PHE A 226 -9.36 -6.63 -17.18
C PHE A 226 -8.40 -5.44 -17.22
N ALA A 227 -8.84 -4.33 -17.81
CA ALA A 227 -8.06 -3.11 -17.89
C ALA A 227 -8.01 -2.43 -16.51
N VAL A 228 -6.81 -2.30 -15.95
CA VAL A 228 -6.61 -1.62 -14.67
C VAL A 228 -6.76 -0.11 -14.89
N PRO A 229 -7.78 0.53 -14.30
CA PRO A 229 -8.02 1.96 -14.52
C PRO A 229 -6.81 2.78 -14.04
N GLY A 230 -6.48 3.87 -14.73
CA GLY A 230 -5.41 4.76 -14.31
C GLY A 230 -3.99 4.15 -14.28
N PHE A 231 -3.78 2.93 -14.80
CA PHE A 231 -2.48 2.24 -14.74
C PHE A 231 -1.35 3.07 -15.36
N ARG A 232 -1.59 3.74 -16.49
CA ARG A 232 -0.59 4.60 -17.12
C ARG A 232 -0.16 5.76 -16.20
N ALA A 233 -1.12 6.40 -15.54
CA ALA A 233 -0.83 7.44 -14.56
C ALA A 233 -0.04 6.89 -13.35
N ALA A 234 -0.37 5.65 -12.89
CA ALA A 234 0.39 4.98 -11.86
C ALA A 234 1.85 4.71 -12.30
N CYS A 235 2.08 4.30 -13.53
CA CYS A 235 3.43 4.13 -14.08
C CYS A 235 4.21 5.46 -14.11
N GLU A 236 3.60 6.54 -14.54
CA GLU A 236 4.28 7.84 -14.63
C GLU A 236 4.60 8.41 -13.23
N ILE A 237 3.67 8.27 -12.27
CA ILE A 237 3.92 8.79 -10.93
C ILE A 237 5.05 8.04 -10.22
N VAL A 238 5.16 6.70 -10.35
CA VAL A 238 6.23 5.94 -9.72
C VAL A 238 7.59 6.19 -10.37
N LYS A 239 7.65 6.51 -11.67
CA LYS A 239 8.90 6.94 -12.32
C LYS A 239 9.39 8.28 -11.76
N ARG A 240 8.48 9.24 -11.58
CA ARG A 240 8.78 10.53 -10.93
C ARG A 240 9.23 10.32 -9.48
N ALA A 241 8.51 9.48 -8.75
CA ALA A 241 8.84 9.14 -7.37
C ALA A 241 10.22 8.47 -7.25
N ALA A 242 10.54 7.49 -8.11
CA ALA A 242 11.82 6.85 -8.12
C ALA A 242 12.98 7.86 -8.27
N ALA A 243 12.87 8.80 -9.21
CA ALA A 243 13.86 9.86 -9.38
C ALA A 243 13.99 10.77 -8.14
N ALA A 244 12.86 11.09 -7.49
CA ALA A 244 12.85 11.93 -6.29
C ALA A 244 13.44 11.23 -5.06
N PHE A 245 13.36 9.91 -4.97
CA PHE A 245 13.82 9.11 -3.83
C PHE A 245 15.27 8.63 -3.94
N LEU A 246 16.03 9.07 -4.95
CA LEU A 246 17.46 8.78 -4.98
C LEU A 246 18.11 9.18 -3.65
N PRO A 247 19.09 8.40 -3.15
CA PRO A 247 19.84 7.35 -3.84
C PRO A 247 19.25 5.93 -3.74
N LEU A 248 17.97 5.77 -3.34
CA LEU A 248 17.29 4.48 -3.38
C LEU A 248 17.01 4.14 -4.86
N ARG A 249 17.63 3.05 -5.35
CA ARG A 249 17.61 2.71 -6.78
C ARG A 249 16.56 1.66 -7.15
N THR A 250 16.01 0.93 -6.18
CA THR A 250 14.92 -0.01 -6.42
C THR A 250 13.88 0.08 -5.31
N ILE A 251 12.64 0.37 -5.68
CA ILE A 251 11.54 0.55 -4.72
C ILE A 251 10.29 -0.13 -5.26
N GLY A 252 9.60 -0.87 -4.40
CA GLY A 252 8.24 -1.36 -4.63
C GLY A 252 7.24 -0.33 -4.11
N TRP A 253 6.48 0.29 -5.01
CA TRP A 253 5.50 1.34 -4.72
C TRP A 253 4.11 0.76 -4.57
N ASP A 254 3.40 1.11 -3.52
CA ASP A 254 1.97 0.85 -3.40
C ASP A 254 1.20 2.08 -3.85
N VAL A 255 0.49 1.95 -4.97
CA VAL A 255 -0.25 3.03 -5.61
C VAL A 255 -1.75 2.77 -5.50
N ALA A 256 -2.47 3.67 -4.86
CA ALA A 256 -3.92 3.70 -4.88
C ALA A 256 -4.42 4.35 -6.17
N ILE A 257 -5.46 3.77 -6.76
CA ILE A 257 -6.16 4.33 -7.92
C ILE A 257 -7.58 4.70 -7.49
N THR A 258 -7.93 5.95 -7.69
CA THR A 258 -9.22 6.54 -7.32
C THR A 258 -9.89 7.15 -8.53
N ASP A 259 -11.17 7.54 -8.43
CA ASP A 259 -11.86 8.28 -9.50
C ASP A 259 -11.25 9.69 -9.74
N HIS A 260 -10.43 10.18 -8.81
CA HIS A 260 -9.78 11.49 -8.88
C HIS A 260 -8.30 11.42 -9.32
N GLY A 261 -7.79 10.23 -9.59
CA GLY A 261 -6.39 10.00 -9.99
C GLY A 261 -5.67 8.97 -9.14
N VAL A 262 -4.34 9.03 -9.14
CA VAL A 262 -3.47 8.08 -8.45
C VAL A 262 -2.79 8.71 -7.24
N SER A 263 -2.47 7.91 -6.22
CA SER A 263 -1.84 8.38 -4.99
C SER A 263 -0.85 7.34 -4.46
N LEU A 264 0.34 7.78 -4.06
CA LEU A 264 1.37 6.93 -3.45
C LEU A 264 1.02 6.66 -1.99
N ILE A 265 0.82 5.41 -1.62
CA ILE A 265 0.49 5.00 -0.25
C ILE A 265 1.75 4.75 0.57
N GLU A 266 2.71 4.01 -0.01
CA GLU A 266 4.00 3.70 0.59
C GLU A 266 5.02 3.26 -0.46
N GLY A 267 6.30 3.30 -0.08
CA GLY A 267 7.42 2.68 -0.79
C GLY A 267 8.04 1.58 0.06
N ASN A 268 8.59 0.56 -0.58
CA ASN A 268 9.22 -0.58 0.09
C ASN A 268 10.58 -0.84 -0.54
N VAL A 269 11.66 -0.66 0.22
CA VAL A 269 13.04 -0.94 -0.26
C VAL A 269 13.34 -2.43 -0.29
N THR A 270 12.67 -3.20 0.54
CA THR A 270 12.71 -4.67 0.56
C THR A 270 11.37 -5.21 0.07
N TRP A 271 11.16 -5.13 -1.25
CA TRP A 271 9.95 -5.63 -1.89
C TRP A 271 10.06 -7.14 -2.14
N ASP A 272 8.97 -7.86 -1.84
CA ASP A 272 8.87 -9.28 -2.14
C ASP A 272 8.48 -9.51 -3.61
N PRO A 273 9.16 -10.41 -4.32
CA PRO A 273 8.64 -10.97 -5.54
C PRO A 273 7.46 -11.85 -5.15
N LEU A 274 6.26 -11.47 -5.53
CA LEU A 274 5.18 -12.44 -5.41
C LEU A 274 5.54 -13.70 -6.20
N PRO A 275 5.08 -14.88 -5.77
CA PRO A 275 5.24 -16.13 -6.50
C PRO A 275 4.33 -16.10 -7.75
N THR A 276 4.60 -15.14 -8.61
CA THR A 276 4.10 -15.09 -9.97
C THR A 276 5.03 -15.95 -10.82
N TYR A 277 4.56 -16.47 -11.94
CA TYR A 277 5.36 -17.24 -12.90
C TYR A 277 6.44 -16.42 -13.61
N LEU A 278 6.87 -15.29 -13.02
CA LEU A 278 7.93 -14.44 -13.54
C LEU A 278 9.29 -15.10 -13.30
N ASP A 279 10.12 -15.14 -14.31
CA ASP A 279 11.51 -15.53 -14.14
C ASP A 279 12.29 -14.41 -13.43
N MET A 280 12.34 -14.52 -12.11
CA MET A 280 13.06 -13.58 -11.26
C MET A 280 14.55 -13.50 -11.61
N ALA A 281 15.13 -14.58 -12.14
CA ALA A 281 16.55 -14.61 -12.55
C ALA A 281 16.79 -13.72 -13.77
N GLU A 282 15.83 -13.62 -14.69
CA GLU A 282 15.92 -12.71 -15.85
C GLU A 282 15.82 -11.25 -15.43
N ILE A 283 14.82 -10.94 -14.56
CA ILE A 283 14.61 -9.59 -14.06
C ILE A 283 15.84 -9.08 -13.31
N VAL A 284 16.42 -9.92 -12.45
CA VAL A 284 17.55 -9.52 -11.60
C VAL A 284 18.87 -9.42 -12.36
N ARG A 285 19.06 -10.18 -13.43
CA ARG A 285 20.24 -10.02 -14.30
C ARG A 285 20.36 -8.61 -14.87
N GLY A 286 19.26 -7.87 -14.98
CA GLY A 286 19.25 -6.47 -15.40
C GLY A 286 19.52 -5.45 -14.29
N LEU A 287 19.73 -5.90 -13.03
CA LEU A 287 19.93 -5.02 -11.88
C LEU A 287 21.41 -4.76 -11.51
N ASP A 288 22.36 -5.17 -12.31
CA ASP A 288 23.80 -4.96 -12.09
C ASP A 288 24.29 -3.55 -12.41
#